data_6aa5a7cffded6b275f39d6f237e77645
#
_entry.id   6aa5a7cffded6b275f39d6f237e77645
#
_cell.length_a   1.000
_cell.length_b   1.000
_cell.length_c   1.000
_cell.angle_alpha   90.00
_cell.angle_beta   90.00
_cell.angle_gamma   90.00
#
_symmetry.space_group_name_H-M   'P 1'
#
loop_
_entity.id
_entity.type
_entity.pdbx_description
1 polymer ?
#
loop_
_entity_poly.entity_id
_entity_poly.type
_entity_poly.pdbx_seq_one_letter_code
_entity_poly.pdbx_strand_id
1 'polypeptide(L)'
;MAALGDFFARIFGSKDKPQLGLTPSELEAEWLIVGLGNPGAKYAATRHNVGYMAIDDLLAAGGDVLEPVRGMDVQAAPLNWEGHKVLAVRSGTYMNLSGDPVAPLAQQLGIAPDHVIALHDELDLPANKVRLKQGGNENGHNGLRSLTERLGTRDYLRVRIGIARPPKGSSIPDYVLGPVDTGAGFDAAIATAAKAARLIVTEGLGKAQNQIHSR
;
A
#
# COMPACT_ATOMS: atom_id res chain seq x y z
N MET A 1 37.11 -47.35 8.22
CA MET A 1 35.68 -47.01 8.41
C MET A 1 35.44 -45.53 8.19
N ALA A 2 35.65 -45.01 6.96
CA ALA A 2 35.48 -43.58 6.64
C ALA A 2 34.76 -43.34 5.29
N ALA A 3 34.00 -44.28 4.76
CA ALA A 3 33.39 -44.17 3.43
C ALA A 3 31.84 -44.15 3.42
N LEU A 4 31.18 -44.23 4.55
CA LEU A 4 29.71 -44.23 4.62
C LEU A 4 29.12 -42.82 4.93
N GLY A 5 29.92 -41.90 5.49
CA GLY A 5 29.45 -40.56 5.86
C GLY A 5 29.29 -39.62 4.66
N ASP A 6 30.18 -39.72 3.65
CA ASP A 6 30.18 -38.85 2.47
C ASP A 6 29.08 -39.20 1.45
N PHE A 7 28.61 -40.44 1.45
CA PHE A 7 27.54 -40.87 0.55
C PHE A 7 26.17 -40.32 0.95
N PHE A 8 25.88 -40.22 2.25
CA PHE A 8 24.62 -39.63 2.74
C PHE A 8 24.56 -38.12 2.61
N ALA A 9 25.70 -37.42 2.69
CA ALA A 9 25.78 -35.98 2.50
C ALA A 9 25.49 -35.55 1.05
N ARG A 10 25.78 -36.43 0.07
CA ARG A 10 25.50 -36.19 -1.36
C ARG A 10 24.05 -36.47 -1.76
N ILE A 11 23.33 -37.34 -1.02
CA ILE A 11 21.92 -37.68 -1.32
C ILE A 11 20.95 -36.73 -0.62
N PHE A 12 21.34 -36.15 0.49
CA PHE A 12 20.58 -35.11 1.21
C PHE A 12 21.27 -33.75 1.06
N GLY A 13 21.74 -33.45 -0.18
CA GLY A 13 22.11 -32.08 -0.54
C GLY A 13 20.99 -31.15 -0.12
N SER A 14 21.37 -30.09 0.61
CA SER A 14 20.54 -29.01 1.07
C SER A 14 19.34 -28.79 0.12
N LYS A 15 18.19 -29.32 0.45
CA LYS A 15 16.94 -28.89 -0.16
C LYS A 15 16.77 -27.46 0.35
N ASP A 16 17.19 -26.50 -0.43
CA ASP A 16 16.70 -25.14 -0.30
C ASP A 16 15.17 -25.27 -0.21
N LYS A 17 14.63 -25.07 0.98
CA LYS A 17 13.20 -24.91 1.11
C LYS A 17 12.84 -23.80 0.14
N PRO A 18 11.85 -24.01 -0.77
CA PRO A 18 11.46 -22.94 -1.66
C PRO A 18 11.20 -21.72 -0.77
N GLN A 19 12.04 -20.68 -0.92
CA GLN A 19 11.86 -19.47 -0.15
C GLN A 19 10.56 -18.87 -0.66
N LEU A 20 9.49 -18.99 0.14
CA LEU A 20 8.20 -18.37 -0.16
C LEU A 20 8.42 -16.85 -0.31
N GLY A 21 7.85 -16.28 -1.37
CA GLY A 21 7.83 -14.85 -1.58
C GLY A 21 8.55 -14.38 -2.86
N LEU A 22 8.27 -13.14 -3.21
CA LEU A 22 8.79 -12.49 -4.41
C LEU A 22 10.28 -12.15 -4.25
N THR A 23 11.05 -12.38 -5.31
CA THR A 23 12.45 -11.98 -5.36
C THR A 23 12.56 -10.53 -5.84
N PRO A 24 13.12 -9.60 -5.04
CA PRO A 24 13.17 -8.19 -5.42
C PRO A 24 13.79 -7.90 -6.79
N SER A 25 14.84 -8.65 -7.16
CA SER A 25 15.53 -8.48 -8.45
C SER A 25 14.74 -8.99 -9.67
N GLU A 26 13.68 -9.74 -9.45
CA GLU A 26 12.77 -10.26 -10.50
C GLU A 26 11.49 -9.40 -10.62
N LEU A 27 11.29 -8.43 -9.73
CA LEU A 27 10.17 -7.52 -9.79
C LEU A 27 10.41 -6.45 -10.86
N GLU A 28 9.38 -6.21 -11.66
CA GLU A 28 9.33 -5.12 -12.63
C GLU A 28 8.03 -4.35 -12.45
N ALA A 29 8.12 -3.03 -12.31
CA ALA A 29 6.95 -2.17 -12.25
C ALA A 29 7.30 -0.75 -12.71
N GLU A 30 6.32 -0.06 -13.28
CA GLU A 30 6.35 1.35 -13.66
C GLU A 30 5.64 2.20 -12.60
N TRP A 31 4.72 1.59 -11.86
CA TRP A 31 3.89 2.21 -10.85
C TRP A 31 3.94 1.45 -9.53
N LEU A 32 3.96 2.18 -8.44
CA LEU A 32 3.89 1.64 -7.09
C LEU A 32 2.63 2.14 -6.38
N ILE A 33 1.73 1.22 -6.05
CA ILE A 33 0.49 1.53 -5.32
C ILE A 33 0.68 1.12 -3.87
N VAL A 34 0.71 2.09 -2.97
CA VAL A 34 1.03 1.87 -1.56
C VAL A 34 -0.21 2.07 -0.69
N GLY A 35 -0.72 1.00 -0.11
CA GLY A 35 -1.69 1.11 0.98
C GLY A 35 -0.98 1.44 2.29
N LEU A 36 -1.39 2.51 2.98
CA LEU A 36 -0.89 2.85 4.30
C LEU A 36 -1.74 2.19 5.39
N GLY A 37 -1.08 1.63 6.40
CA GLY A 37 -1.72 0.95 7.52
C GLY A 37 -0.68 0.41 8.50
N ASN A 38 -1.16 -0.10 9.64
CA ASN A 38 -0.35 -0.80 10.63
C ASN A 38 -0.52 -2.32 10.47
N PRO A 39 0.54 -3.12 10.58
CA PRO A 39 0.46 -4.57 10.50
C PRO A 39 -0.19 -5.16 11.76
N GLY A 40 -0.82 -6.32 11.59
CA GLY A 40 -1.40 -7.12 12.67
C GLY A 40 -2.91 -6.99 12.82
N ALA A 41 -3.53 -8.07 13.29
CA ALA A 41 -4.97 -8.24 13.36
C ALA A 41 -5.70 -7.15 14.18
N LYS A 42 -5.06 -6.63 15.23
CA LYS A 42 -5.64 -5.58 16.09
C LYS A 42 -5.88 -4.25 15.36
N TYR A 43 -5.18 -4.00 14.24
CA TYR A 43 -5.33 -2.79 13.46
C TYR A 43 -6.16 -2.99 12.19
N ALA A 44 -6.45 -4.23 11.83
CA ALA A 44 -7.06 -4.59 10.55
C ALA A 44 -8.35 -3.82 10.24
N ALA A 45 -9.18 -3.56 11.26
CA ALA A 45 -10.45 -2.86 11.13
C ALA A 45 -10.42 -1.41 11.64
N THR A 46 -9.26 -0.78 11.73
CA THR A 46 -9.13 0.61 12.18
C THR A 46 -9.22 1.62 11.03
N ARG A 47 -9.64 2.85 11.32
CA ARG A 47 -9.68 3.96 10.35
C ARG A 47 -8.33 4.22 9.71
N HIS A 48 -7.24 4.04 10.47
CA HIS A 48 -5.86 4.23 9.97
C HIS A 48 -5.43 3.16 8.95
N ASN A 49 -6.19 2.06 8.82
CA ASN A 49 -5.90 0.97 7.89
C ASN A 49 -6.78 0.98 6.62
N VAL A 50 -7.55 2.04 6.35
CA VAL A 50 -8.37 2.11 5.12
C VAL A 50 -7.53 2.04 3.84
N GLY A 51 -6.27 2.46 3.89
CA GLY A 51 -5.33 2.26 2.79
C GLY A 51 -5.04 0.79 2.51
N TYR A 52 -4.87 -0.03 3.56
CA TYR A 52 -4.73 -1.48 3.43
C TYR A 52 -6.00 -2.12 2.87
N MET A 53 -7.16 -1.69 3.36
CA MET A 53 -8.47 -2.21 2.88
C MET A 53 -8.67 -1.90 1.40
N ALA A 54 -8.24 -0.72 0.93
CA ALA A 54 -8.31 -0.37 -0.49
C ALA A 54 -7.37 -1.23 -1.37
N ILE A 55 -6.21 -1.62 -0.86
CA ILE A 55 -5.34 -2.61 -1.53
C ILE A 55 -6.03 -3.97 -1.59
N ASP A 56 -6.67 -4.42 -0.51
CA ASP A 56 -7.39 -5.72 -0.53
C ASP A 56 -8.52 -5.74 -1.55
N ASP A 57 -9.32 -4.68 -1.62
CA ASP A 57 -10.40 -4.54 -2.59
C ASP A 57 -9.87 -4.52 -4.03
N LEU A 58 -8.77 -3.79 -4.25
CA LEU A 58 -8.09 -3.72 -5.55
C LEU A 58 -7.63 -5.09 -6.03
N LEU A 59 -7.07 -5.91 -5.15
CA LEU A 59 -6.57 -7.25 -5.46
C LEU A 59 -7.70 -8.26 -5.61
N ALA A 60 -8.75 -8.17 -4.78
CA ALA A 60 -9.88 -9.07 -4.81
C ALA A 60 -10.59 -9.07 -6.17
N ALA A 61 -10.64 -7.94 -6.85
CA ALA A 61 -11.23 -7.80 -8.18
C ALA A 61 -10.52 -8.65 -9.26
N GLY A 62 -9.21 -8.90 -9.11
CA GLY A 62 -8.42 -9.74 -10.01
C GLY A 62 -8.18 -11.17 -9.50
N GLY A 63 -8.53 -11.45 -8.24
CA GLY A 63 -8.16 -12.68 -7.55
C GLY A 63 -6.67 -12.74 -7.18
N ASP A 64 -6.00 -11.58 -7.16
CA ASP A 64 -4.59 -11.47 -6.82
C ASP A 64 -4.39 -11.49 -5.30
N VAL A 65 -3.19 -11.87 -4.86
CA VAL A 65 -2.83 -11.94 -3.44
C VAL A 65 -1.48 -11.28 -3.18
N LEU A 66 -1.33 -10.72 -1.99
CA LEU A 66 -0.05 -10.18 -1.54
C LEU A 66 0.89 -11.32 -1.12
N GLU A 67 2.12 -11.27 -1.62
CA GLU A 67 3.20 -12.15 -1.21
C GLU A 67 4.31 -11.35 -0.51
N PRO A 68 5.02 -11.94 0.48
CA PRO A 68 6.19 -11.30 1.07
C PRO A 68 7.26 -11.02 0.01
N VAL A 69 7.92 -9.86 0.09
CA VAL A 69 9.11 -9.55 -0.71
C VAL A 69 10.34 -9.93 0.11
N ARG A 70 11.18 -10.79 -0.43
CA ARG A 70 12.36 -11.33 0.27
C ARG A 70 13.32 -10.24 0.70
N GLY A 71 13.71 -10.25 1.97
CA GLY A 71 14.65 -9.28 2.52
C GLY A 71 14.10 -7.87 2.72
N MET A 72 12.79 -7.66 2.54
CA MET A 72 12.12 -6.38 2.75
C MET A 72 10.87 -6.53 3.60
N ASP A 73 10.59 -5.56 4.46
CA ASP A 73 9.35 -5.52 5.26
C ASP A 73 8.16 -5.03 4.41
N VAL A 74 7.88 -5.72 3.30
CA VAL A 74 6.83 -5.42 2.33
C VAL A 74 6.13 -6.70 1.91
N GLN A 75 4.82 -6.62 1.74
CA GLN A 75 4.04 -7.57 0.97
C GLN A 75 3.62 -6.90 -0.34
N ALA A 76 3.72 -7.61 -1.45
CA ALA A 76 3.47 -7.06 -2.78
C ALA A 76 2.69 -8.02 -3.68
N ALA A 77 2.00 -7.46 -4.67
CA ALA A 77 1.35 -8.18 -5.76
C ALA A 77 1.66 -7.49 -7.09
N PRO A 78 2.37 -8.17 -8.02
CA PRO A 78 2.55 -7.67 -9.38
C PRO A 78 1.23 -7.72 -10.15
N LEU A 79 0.89 -6.62 -10.84
CA LEU A 79 -0.33 -6.46 -11.61
C LEU A 79 -0.01 -5.93 -13.01
N ASN A 80 -0.93 -6.15 -13.95
CA ASN A 80 -0.88 -5.51 -15.27
C ASN A 80 -2.23 -4.84 -15.56
N TRP A 81 -2.21 -3.53 -15.76
CA TRP A 81 -3.39 -2.75 -16.11
C TRP A 81 -3.22 -2.13 -17.49
N GLU A 82 -3.86 -2.72 -18.48
CA GLU A 82 -3.85 -2.20 -19.85
C GLU A 82 -2.43 -2.01 -20.43
N GLY A 83 -1.50 -2.91 -20.04
CA GLY A 83 -0.10 -2.86 -20.45
C GLY A 83 0.83 -2.19 -19.45
N HIS A 84 0.33 -1.44 -18.48
CA HIS A 84 1.14 -0.86 -17.42
C HIS A 84 1.50 -1.89 -16.34
N LYS A 85 2.79 -2.03 -16.06
CA LYS A 85 3.30 -2.87 -14.97
C LYS A 85 3.13 -2.12 -13.64
N VAL A 86 2.35 -2.69 -12.74
CA VAL A 86 2.00 -2.10 -11.44
C VAL A 86 2.40 -3.04 -10.32
N LEU A 87 2.93 -2.50 -9.23
CA LEU A 87 3.17 -3.24 -8.00
C LEU A 87 2.29 -2.67 -6.89
N ALA A 88 1.29 -3.44 -6.46
CA ALA A 88 0.51 -3.09 -5.27
C ALA A 88 1.23 -3.57 -4.02
N VAL A 89 1.36 -2.71 -3.01
CA VAL A 89 2.16 -3.02 -1.80
C VAL A 89 1.47 -2.60 -0.51
N ARG A 90 1.77 -3.35 0.54
CA ARG A 90 1.58 -2.97 1.94
C ARG A 90 2.94 -2.97 2.62
N SER A 91 3.24 -1.93 3.37
CA SER A 91 4.38 -1.92 4.29
C SER A 91 4.13 -2.92 5.42
N GLY A 92 5.10 -3.75 5.76
CA GLY A 92 5.06 -4.62 6.95
C GLY A 92 5.43 -3.92 8.25
N THR A 93 5.79 -2.62 8.19
CA THR A 93 6.19 -1.79 9.32
C THR A 93 5.02 -1.01 9.91
N TYR A 94 5.18 -0.45 11.11
CA TYR A 94 4.20 0.50 11.65
C TYR A 94 4.09 1.75 10.78
N MET A 95 2.94 2.43 10.88
CA MET A 95 2.56 3.59 10.07
C MET A 95 3.68 4.64 9.94
N ASN A 96 4.30 5.01 11.04
CA ASN A 96 5.36 6.02 11.07
C ASN A 96 6.69 5.59 10.43
N LEU A 97 6.80 4.33 10.02
CA LEU A 97 7.96 3.74 9.34
C LEU A 97 7.62 3.25 7.93
N SER A 98 6.44 3.60 7.40
CA SER A 98 5.95 3.10 6.11
C SER A 98 6.91 3.41 4.94
N GLY A 99 7.62 4.53 5.00
CA GLY A 99 8.60 4.92 3.98
C GLY A 99 9.87 4.07 3.98
N ASP A 100 10.22 3.45 5.12
CA ASP A 100 11.49 2.72 5.26
C ASP A 100 11.63 1.56 4.26
N PRO A 101 10.63 0.69 4.06
CA PRO A 101 10.70 -0.34 3.04
C PRO A 101 10.23 0.13 1.66
N VAL A 102 9.33 1.12 1.59
CA VAL A 102 8.72 1.56 0.32
C VAL A 102 9.68 2.34 -0.56
N ALA A 103 10.46 3.27 0.02
CA ALA A 103 11.37 4.10 -0.77
C ALA A 103 12.54 3.29 -1.36
N PRO A 104 13.21 2.37 -0.63
CA PRO A 104 14.21 1.48 -1.23
C PRO A 104 13.62 0.58 -2.34
N LEU A 105 12.39 0.08 -2.18
CA LEU A 105 11.72 -0.70 -3.21
C LEU A 105 11.47 0.14 -4.49
N ALA A 106 10.94 1.36 -4.34
CA ALA A 106 10.75 2.28 -5.46
C ALA A 106 12.07 2.59 -6.17
N GLN A 107 13.15 2.85 -5.41
CA GLN A 107 14.48 3.10 -5.94
C GLN A 107 15.04 1.89 -6.72
N GLN A 108 14.90 0.69 -6.17
CA GLN A 108 15.35 -0.54 -6.82
C GLN A 108 14.62 -0.79 -8.14
N LEU A 109 13.33 -0.46 -8.21
CA LEU A 109 12.51 -0.60 -9.41
C LEU A 109 12.68 0.57 -10.40
N GLY A 110 13.42 1.61 -10.03
CA GLY A 110 13.57 2.83 -10.84
C GLY A 110 12.28 3.66 -10.95
N ILE A 111 11.37 3.53 -9.98
CA ILE A 111 10.09 4.24 -9.96
C ILE A 111 10.29 5.64 -9.37
N ALA A 112 10.00 6.66 -10.16
CA ALA A 112 10.04 8.05 -9.71
C ALA A 112 8.87 8.36 -8.75
N PRO A 113 9.02 9.33 -7.82
CA PRO A 113 7.99 9.65 -6.85
C PRO A 113 6.60 9.99 -7.44
N ASP A 114 6.54 10.60 -8.61
CA ASP A 114 5.30 10.91 -9.32
C ASP A 114 4.56 9.68 -9.89
N HIS A 115 5.21 8.51 -9.84
CA HIS A 115 4.63 7.19 -10.13
C HIS A 115 4.35 6.37 -8.87
N VAL A 116 4.44 6.98 -7.69
CA VAL A 116 4.02 6.38 -6.42
C VAL A 116 2.62 6.91 -6.07
N ILE A 117 1.67 6.02 -5.80
CA ILE A 117 0.31 6.37 -5.38
C ILE A 117 0.08 5.85 -3.97
N ALA A 118 -0.08 6.74 -3.00
CA ALA A 118 -0.40 6.39 -1.61
C ALA A 118 -1.92 6.43 -1.37
N LEU A 119 -2.48 5.31 -0.89
CA LEU A 119 -3.86 5.22 -0.41
C LEU A 119 -3.85 5.35 1.10
N HIS A 120 -4.59 6.33 1.64
CA HIS A 120 -4.53 6.64 3.07
C HIS A 120 -5.81 7.28 3.59
N ASP A 121 -6.00 7.24 4.91
CA ASP A 121 -7.06 7.95 5.60
C ASP A 121 -6.84 9.47 5.60
N GLU A 122 -7.93 10.23 5.54
CA GLU A 122 -7.90 11.69 5.54
C GLU A 122 -8.93 12.26 6.50
N LEU A 123 -8.46 12.95 7.55
CA LEU A 123 -9.30 13.59 8.56
C LEU A 123 -10.08 14.79 8.01
N ASP A 124 -9.52 15.50 7.03
CA ASP A 124 -10.08 16.73 6.49
C ASP A 124 -11.14 16.51 5.38
N LEU A 125 -11.50 15.26 5.12
CA LEU A 125 -12.59 14.89 4.24
C LEU A 125 -13.74 14.28 5.05
N PRO A 126 -15.00 14.57 4.67
CA PRO A 126 -16.14 13.87 5.23
C PRO A 126 -15.97 12.36 5.11
N ALA A 127 -16.54 11.61 6.06
CA ALA A 127 -16.49 10.14 6.01
C ALA A 127 -16.98 9.62 4.66
N ASN A 128 -16.29 8.60 4.14
CA ASN A 128 -16.60 7.94 2.88
C ASN A 128 -16.39 8.79 1.61
N LYS A 129 -15.85 10.00 1.72
CA LYS A 129 -15.51 10.81 0.56
C LYS A 129 -14.10 10.49 0.06
N VAL A 130 -13.95 10.23 -1.24
CA VAL A 130 -12.64 9.99 -1.87
C VAL A 130 -12.22 11.19 -2.68
N ARG A 131 -10.97 11.61 -2.55
CA ARG A 131 -10.36 12.73 -3.31
C ARG A 131 -8.93 12.39 -3.69
N LEU A 132 -8.53 12.83 -4.89
CA LEU A 132 -7.22 12.59 -5.48
C LEU A 132 -6.44 13.88 -5.55
N LYS A 133 -5.15 13.81 -5.28
CA LYS A 133 -4.22 14.93 -5.52
C LYS A 133 -2.79 14.43 -5.73
N GLN A 134 -1.95 15.29 -6.26
CA GLN A 134 -0.50 15.15 -6.21
C GLN A 134 0.07 16.12 -5.18
N GLY A 135 1.04 15.67 -4.39
CA GLY A 135 1.75 16.51 -3.45
C GLY A 135 0.92 17.03 -2.28
N GLY A 136 1.39 18.13 -1.70
CA GLY A 136 0.77 18.81 -0.56
C GLY A 136 1.24 18.31 0.81
N ASN A 137 0.74 18.95 1.88
CA ASN A 137 1.12 18.64 3.25
C ASN A 137 0.62 17.27 3.71
N GLU A 138 1.29 16.69 4.69
CA GLU A 138 0.95 15.41 5.31
C GLU A 138 -0.21 15.51 6.31
N ASN A 139 -0.62 16.70 6.71
CA ASN A 139 -1.70 17.00 7.66
C ASN A 139 -1.60 16.19 8.96
N GLY A 140 -0.38 15.95 9.44
CA GLY A 140 -0.11 15.16 10.64
C GLY A 140 -0.19 13.65 10.45
N HIS A 141 -0.42 13.15 9.23
CA HIS A 141 -0.45 11.71 8.94
C HIS A 141 0.95 11.12 8.94
N ASN A 142 1.26 10.28 9.93
CA ASN A 142 2.62 9.75 10.13
C ASN A 142 3.13 8.90 8.95
N GLY A 143 2.26 8.14 8.29
CA GLY A 143 2.65 7.35 7.10
C GLY A 143 3.04 8.24 5.92
N LEU A 144 2.30 9.33 5.67
CA LEU A 144 2.67 10.29 4.63
C LEU A 144 3.97 11.01 4.98
N ARG A 145 4.18 11.37 6.24
CA ARG A 145 5.44 11.97 6.69
C ARG A 145 6.62 11.05 6.42
N SER A 146 6.49 9.78 6.78
CA SER A 146 7.52 8.76 6.53
C SER A 146 7.81 8.58 5.04
N LEU A 147 6.77 8.51 4.20
CA LEU A 147 6.96 8.46 2.74
C LEU A 147 7.67 9.70 2.20
N THR A 148 7.24 10.91 2.60
CA THR A 148 7.85 12.18 2.19
C THR A 148 9.33 12.23 2.56
N GLU A 149 9.67 11.82 3.78
CA GLU A 149 11.03 11.83 4.29
C GLU A 149 11.94 10.87 3.52
N ARG A 150 11.45 9.65 3.26
CA ARG A 150 12.23 8.61 2.58
C ARG A 150 12.27 8.74 1.06
N LEU A 151 11.23 9.25 0.43
CA LEU A 151 11.22 9.59 -1.00
C LEU A 151 11.95 10.92 -1.29
N GLY A 152 12.20 11.75 -0.28
CA GLY A 152 12.85 13.05 -0.41
C GLY A 152 11.96 14.13 -1.05
N THR A 153 10.68 13.88 -1.24
CA THR A 153 9.74 14.81 -1.86
C THR A 153 8.30 14.53 -1.44
N ARG A 154 7.44 15.55 -1.59
CA ARG A 154 5.98 15.45 -1.42
C ARG A 154 5.25 15.12 -2.72
N ASP A 155 5.92 15.15 -3.86
CA ASP A 155 5.32 15.12 -5.20
C ASP A 155 4.93 13.71 -5.68
N TYR A 156 4.41 12.90 -4.76
CA TYR A 156 3.75 11.64 -5.06
C TYR A 156 2.22 11.81 -5.07
N LEU A 157 1.55 10.87 -5.72
CA LEU A 157 0.10 10.87 -5.88
C LEU A 157 -0.59 10.31 -4.64
N ARG A 158 -1.78 10.80 -4.33
CA ARG A 158 -2.53 10.43 -3.12
C ARG A 158 -3.99 10.15 -3.45
N VAL A 159 -4.47 8.99 -3.04
CA VAL A 159 -5.88 8.65 -2.94
C VAL A 159 -6.29 8.84 -1.48
N ARG A 160 -7.03 9.88 -1.21
CA ARG A 160 -7.42 10.33 0.14
C ARG A 160 -8.80 9.77 0.45
N ILE A 161 -8.91 8.91 1.45
CA ILE A 161 -10.14 8.27 1.89
C ILE A 161 -10.63 8.98 3.16
N GLY A 162 -11.73 9.69 3.06
CA GLY A 162 -12.28 10.48 4.15
C GLY A 162 -12.75 9.62 5.32
N ILE A 163 -12.28 9.96 6.51
CA ILE A 163 -12.70 9.35 7.78
C ILE A 163 -13.37 10.36 8.72
N ALA A 164 -13.53 11.62 8.29
CA ALA A 164 -13.96 12.78 9.07
C ALA A 164 -13.02 13.06 10.27
N ARG A 165 -13.22 14.22 10.90
CA ARG A 165 -12.53 14.55 12.15
C ARG A 165 -13.36 14.08 13.35
N PRO A 166 -12.71 13.64 14.44
CA PRO A 166 -13.43 13.35 15.68
C PRO A 166 -14.04 14.63 16.27
N PRO A 167 -14.98 14.51 17.19
CA PRO A 167 -15.51 15.65 17.95
C PRO A 167 -14.39 16.47 18.58
N LYS A 168 -14.59 17.79 18.70
CA LYS A 168 -13.63 18.72 19.30
C LYS A 168 -13.22 18.25 20.71
N GLY A 169 -11.92 18.17 20.95
CA GLY A 169 -11.36 17.71 22.23
C GLY A 169 -11.06 16.21 22.30
N SER A 170 -11.43 15.44 21.29
CA SER A 170 -11.07 14.01 21.20
C SER A 170 -9.60 13.84 20.78
N SER A 171 -8.99 12.74 21.23
CA SER A 171 -7.66 12.33 20.82
C SER A 171 -7.66 11.84 19.35
N ILE A 172 -6.90 12.50 18.47
CA ILE A 172 -6.76 12.08 17.09
C ILE A 172 -6.10 10.69 16.98
N PRO A 173 -5.01 10.36 17.72
CA PRO A 173 -4.45 9.02 17.71
C PRO A 173 -5.46 7.93 18.06
N ASP A 174 -6.26 8.12 19.11
CA ASP A 174 -7.28 7.14 19.50
C ASP A 174 -8.40 7.02 18.45
N TYR A 175 -8.78 8.13 17.83
CA TYR A 175 -9.79 8.14 16.78
C TYR A 175 -9.36 7.35 15.54
N VAL A 176 -8.15 7.59 15.02
CA VAL A 176 -7.67 6.88 13.82
C VAL A 176 -7.40 5.40 14.09
N LEU A 177 -7.06 5.04 15.33
CA LEU A 177 -6.91 3.66 15.77
C LEU A 177 -8.24 3.01 16.20
N GLY A 178 -9.32 3.77 16.23
CA GLY A 178 -10.68 3.26 16.43
C GLY A 178 -11.21 2.53 15.18
N PRO A 179 -12.29 1.73 15.37
CA PRO A 179 -12.86 0.93 14.28
C PRO A 179 -13.48 1.79 13.19
N VAL A 180 -13.46 1.31 11.94
CA VAL A 180 -14.20 1.92 10.84
C VAL A 180 -15.71 1.82 11.07
N ASP A 181 -16.47 2.79 10.52
CA ASP A 181 -17.92 2.72 10.46
C ASP A 181 -18.32 1.88 9.25
N THR A 182 -18.65 0.61 9.48
CA THR A 182 -19.02 -0.34 8.43
C THR A 182 -20.38 -0.02 7.81
N GLY A 183 -20.56 -0.36 6.55
CA GLY A 183 -21.81 -0.20 5.82
C GLY A 183 -21.60 0.12 4.36
N ALA A 184 -22.68 0.16 3.59
CA ALA A 184 -22.64 0.33 2.12
C ALA A 184 -21.89 1.59 1.67
N GLY A 185 -21.96 2.69 2.43
CA GLY A 185 -21.21 3.92 2.11
C GLY A 185 -19.70 3.75 2.29
N PHE A 186 -19.28 3.01 3.32
CA PHE A 186 -17.87 2.70 3.54
C PHE A 186 -17.33 1.75 2.46
N ASP A 187 -18.07 0.67 2.18
CA ASP A 187 -17.66 -0.31 1.15
C ASP A 187 -17.51 0.37 -0.23
N ALA A 188 -18.48 1.25 -0.56
CA ALA A 188 -18.42 2.04 -1.80
C ALA A 188 -17.22 3.01 -1.84
N ALA A 189 -16.80 3.57 -0.70
CA ALA A 189 -15.63 4.43 -0.62
C ALA A 189 -14.33 3.65 -0.83
N ILE A 190 -14.21 2.47 -0.24
CA ILE A 190 -13.06 1.57 -0.42
C ILE A 190 -12.95 1.14 -1.89
N ALA A 191 -14.04 0.67 -2.49
CA ALA A 191 -14.08 0.31 -3.91
C ALA A 191 -13.77 1.52 -4.83
N THR A 192 -14.22 2.72 -4.46
CA THR A 192 -13.91 3.96 -5.17
C THR A 192 -12.42 4.29 -5.07
N ALA A 193 -11.78 4.08 -3.92
CA ALA A 193 -10.35 4.30 -3.74
C ALA A 193 -9.50 3.33 -4.57
N ALA A 194 -9.86 2.05 -4.58
CA ALA A 194 -9.24 1.03 -5.43
C ALA A 194 -9.37 1.40 -6.93
N LYS A 195 -10.57 1.74 -7.37
CA LYS A 195 -10.83 2.21 -8.74
C LYS A 195 -10.03 3.46 -9.08
N ALA A 196 -9.91 4.42 -8.15
CA ALA A 196 -9.18 5.66 -8.35
C ALA A 196 -7.69 5.42 -8.62
N ALA A 197 -7.06 4.51 -7.89
CA ALA A 197 -5.67 4.14 -8.14
C ALA A 197 -5.47 3.58 -9.55
N ARG A 198 -6.38 2.71 -10.01
CA ARG A 198 -6.35 2.18 -11.39
C ARG A 198 -6.52 3.29 -12.42
N LEU A 199 -7.50 4.18 -12.24
CA LEU A 199 -7.75 5.29 -13.17
C LEU A 199 -6.55 6.24 -13.29
N ILE A 200 -5.85 6.51 -12.19
CA ILE A 200 -4.62 7.33 -12.23
C ILE A 200 -3.59 6.70 -13.16
N VAL A 201 -3.39 5.40 -13.05
CA VAL A 201 -2.41 4.66 -13.88
C VAL A 201 -2.83 4.64 -15.37
N THR A 202 -4.09 4.33 -15.64
CA THR A 202 -4.54 4.08 -17.03
C THR A 202 -4.98 5.34 -17.76
N GLU A 203 -5.46 6.37 -17.06
CA GLU A 203 -6.03 7.58 -17.70
C GLU A 203 -5.36 8.89 -17.24
N GLY A 204 -4.51 8.82 -16.22
CA GLY A 204 -3.84 9.97 -15.61
C GLY A 204 -4.70 10.69 -14.56
N LEU A 205 -4.01 11.48 -13.71
CA LEU A 205 -4.62 12.14 -12.55
C LEU A 205 -5.81 13.03 -12.91
N GLY A 206 -5.72 13.86 -13.96
CA GLY A 206 -6.78 14.79 -14.31
C GLY A 206 -8.10 14.13 -14.68
N LYS A 207 -8.06 13.07 -15.50
CA LYS A 207 -9.26 12.30 -15.86
C LYS A 207 -9.79 11.53 -14.64
N ALA A 208 -8.91 10.93 -13.86
CA ALA A 208 -9.29 10.25 -12.63
C ALA A 208 -10.00 11.21 -11.65
N GLN A 209 -9.47 12.43 -11.46
CA GLN A 209 -10.12 13.47 -10.66
C GLN A 209 -11.53 13.80 -11.18
N ASN A 210 -11.70 14.02 -12.46
CA ASN A 210 -13.01 14.33 -13.05
C ASN A 210 -14.04 13.24 -12.77
N GLN A 211 -13.65 11.95 -12.87
CA GLN A 211 -14.55 10.82 -12.62
C GLN A 211 -14.86 10.62 -11.13
N ILE A 212 -13.87 10.82 -10.25
CA ILE A 212 -14.00 10.54 -8.81
C ILE A 212 -14.59 11.75 -8.06
N HIS A 213 -14.24 12.97 -8.43
CA HIS A 213 -14.68 14.18 -7.72
C HIS A 213 -16.11 14.61 -8.04
N SER A 214 -16.67 14.15 -9.15
CA SER A 214 -18.06 14.43 -9.55
C SER A 214 -19.10 13.62 -8.75
N ARG A 215 -18.65 12.72 -7.88
CA ARG A 215 -19.50 11.85 -7.04
C ARG A 215 -19.58 12.30 -5.60
#